data_a131e25342e07adcf4b6501e8f229a05
#
_entry.id   a131e25342e07adcf4b6501e8f229a05
#
_cell.length_a   1.000
_cell.length_b   1.000
_cell.length_c   1.000
_cell.angle_alpha   90.00
_cell.angle_beta   90.00
_cell.angle_gamma   90.00
#
_symmetry.space_group_name_H-M   'P 1'
#
loop_
_entity.id
_entity.type
_entity.pdbx_description
1 polymer ?
#
loop_
_entity_poly.entity_id
_entity_poly.type
_entity_poly.pdbx_seq_one_letter_code
_entity_poly.pdbx_strand_id
1 'polypeptide(L)'
;MAKNKKNKIRGSKRVDELIGTNKSDFIIGKGGDDVINTLEGNDKIKGGKGDDIISSGTGKDKAWGGKGNDTFITENGSPNNPKEGYVKIMDFEIGDKIEFCGCASAMLEQRGKNVWLTKGGDIKAVVKGVDVEDLKIDYGNKMITFVADPLA
;
A
#
# COMPACT_ATOMS: atom_id res chain seq x y z
N MET A 1 23.01 23.58 0.00
CA MET A 1 22.43 22.25 -0.21
C MET A 1 21.04 22.40 -0.81
N ALA A 2 20.80 21.96 -2.03
CA ALA A 2 19.51 22.05 -2.68
C ALA A 2 18.51 21.14 -1.89
N LYS A 3 17.46 21.74 -1.34
CA LYS A 3 16.36 20.97 -0.74
C LYS A 3 15.76 20.13 -1.86
N ASN A 4 15.82 18.80 -1.72
CA ASN A 4 15.18 17.84 -2.65
C ASN A 4 13.68 18.14 -2.65
N LYS A 5 13.22 18.94 -3.62
CA LYS A 5 11.82 19.34 -3.75
C LYS A 5 11.10 18.10 -4.26
N LYS A 6 10.28 17.47 -3.39
CA LYS A 6 9.43 16.37 -3.80
C LYS A 6 8.55 16.81 -4.96
N ASN A 7 8.50 16.01 -5.99
CA ASN A 7 7.57 16.24 -7.08
C ASN A 7 6.14 16.09 -6.56
N LYS A 8 5.21 16.91 -7.04
CA LYS A 8 3.83 16.91 -6.56
C LYS A 8 2.87 16.69 -7.71
N ILE A 9 2.21 15.55 -7.68
CA ILE A 9 1.23 15.14 -8.68
C ILE A 9 -0.16 15.17 -8.04
N ARG A 10 -1.15 15.65 -8.78
CA ARG A 10 -2.52 15.79 -8.28
C ARG A 10 -3.51 15.37 -9.34
N GLY A 11 -4.39 14.49 -8.99
CA GLY A 11 -5.59 14.15 -9.73
C GLY A 11 -6.71 15.18 -9.57
N SER A 12 -7.88 14.80 -10.00
CA SER A 12 -9.09 15.58 -10.04
C SER A 12 -10.14 15.15 -9.00
N LYS A 13 -11.41 15.22 -9.30
CA LYS A 13 -12.52 14.62 -8.54
C LYS A 13 -13.18 13.46 -9.31
N ARG A 14 -12.52 13.02 -10.37
CA ARG A 14 -12.97 11.93 -11.25
C ARG A 14 -11.91 10.85 -11.22
N VAL A 15 -12.20 9.73 -11.83
CA VAL A 15 -11.24 8.65 -12.06
C VAL A 15 -10.02 9.20 -12.79
N ASP A 16 -8.85 9.03 -12.19
CA ASP A 16 -7.56 9.47 -12.72
C ASP A 16 -6.55 8.28 -12.77
N GLU A 17 -5.64 8.32 -13.74
CA GLU A 17 -4.45 7.48 -13.74
C GLU A 17 -3.24 8.37 -13.44
N LEU A 18 -2.59 8.13 -12.29
CA LEU A 18 -1.51 8.97 -11.79
C LEU A 18 -0.20 8.16 -11.74
N ILE A 19 0.78 8.61 -12.50
CA ILE A 19 2.09 7.97 -12.57
C ILE A 19 3.13 8.89 -11.94
N GLY A 20 3.91 8.36 -11.01
CA GLY A 20 5.04 9.04 -10.36
C GLY A 20 6.30 9.07 -11.22
N THR A 21 7.42 9.24 -10.56
CA THR A 21 8.76 9.28 -11.16
C THR A 21 9.71 8.36 -10.37
N ASN A 22 10.94 8.17 -10.85
CA ASN A 22 11.96 7.45 -10.08
C ASN A 22 12.60 8.32 -8.97
N LYS A 23 11.83 9.23 -8.38
CA LYS A 23 12.26 10.12 -7.28
C LYS A 23 11.12 10.22 -6.26
N SER A 24 11.47 10.67 -5.06
CA SER A 24 10.45 10.86 -4.03
C SER A 24 9.35 11.82 -4.45
N ASP A 25 8.13 11.31 -4.57
CA ASP A 25 6.94 12.01 -5.01
C ASP A 25 5.95 12.27 -3.86
N PHE A 26 5.06 13.22 -4.10
CA PHE A 26 3.86 13.40 -3.31
C PHE A 26 2.65 13.38 -4.24
N ILE A 27 1.90 12.28 -4.23
CA ILE A 27 0.75 12.05 -5.10
C ILE A 27 -0.55 12.17 -4.31
N ILE A 28 -1.55 12.82 -4.89
CA ILE A 28 -2.88 13.01 -4.30
C ILE A 28 -3.93 12.77 -5.39
N GLY A 29 -4.71 11.69 -5.29
CA GLY A 29 -5.83 11.38 -6.18
C GLY A 29 -6.96 12.39 -6.02
N LYS A 30 -7.46 12.56 -4.86
CA LYS A 30 -8.57 13.39 -4.38
C LYS A 30 -9.91 12.67 -4.37
N GLY A 31 -10.42 12.23 -5.50
CA GLY A 31 -11.68 11.52 -5.53
C GLY A 31 -12.02 11.01 -6.93
N GLY A 32 -12.87 9.99 -6.97
CA GLY A 32 -13.01 9.05 -8.06
C GLY A 32 -12.18 7.82 -7.74
N ASP A 33 -12.38 6.75 -8.45
CA ASP A 33 -11.66 5.49 -8.26
C ASP A 33 -10.34 5.57 -9.05
N ASP A 34 -9.29 5.99 -8.36
CA ASP A 34 -8.02 6.35 -8.98
C ASP A 34 -7.07 5.15 -9.10
N VAL A 35 -6.25 5.14 -10.14
CA VAL A 35 -5.13 4.19 -10.29
C VAL A 35 -3.82 4.97 -10.11
N ILE A 36 -3.08 4.64 -9.07
CA ILE A 36 -1.86 5.35 -8.68
C ILE A 36 -0.66 4.42 -8.71
N ASN A 37 0.38 4.77 -9.48
CA ASN A 37 1.65 4.04 -9.54
C ASN A 37 2.80 5.03 -9.30
N THR A 38 3.56 4.86 -8.20
CA THR A 38 4.59 5.84 -7.84
C THR A 38 5.98 5.51 -8.34
N LEU A 39 6.22 4.30 -8.87
CA LEU A 39 7.51 3.81 -9.38
C LEU A 39 8.58 3.70 -8.28
N GLU A 40 9.77 4.31 -8.49
CA GLU A 40 10.86 4.26 -7.51
C GLU A 40 10.87 5.53 -6.64
N GLY A 41 11.25 5.41 -5.39
CA GLY A 41 11.41 6.57 -4.52
C GLY A 41 10.97 6.32 -3.09
N ASN A 42 10.99 7.37 -2.28
CA ASN A 42 10.35 7.32 -0.96
C ASN A 42 9.11 8.23 -1.01
N ASP A 43 7.99 7.63 -1.35
CA ASP A 43 6.81 8.33 -1.80
C ASP A 43 5.79 8.57 -0.69
N LYS A 44 4.95 9.54 -0.92
CA LYS A 44 3.79 9.83 -0.09
C LYS A 44 2.56 9.86 -0.98
N ILE A 45 1.63 8.94 -0.73
CA ILE A 45 0.48 8.70 -1.56
C ILE A 45 -0.79 8.94 -0.76
N LYS A 46 -1.75 9.62 -1.37
CA LYS A 46 -3.11 9.74 -0.86
C LYS A 46 -4.06 9.45 -2.01
N GLY A 47 -4.82 8.35 -1.93
CA GLY A 47 -5.91 8.04 -2.83
C GLY A 47 -6.99 9.10 -2.73
N GLY A 48 -7.83 8.99 -1.76
CA GLY A 48 -8.76 10.08 -1.47
C GLY A 48 -10.18 9.65 -1.16
N LYS A 49 -11.08 9.76 -2.10
CA LYS A 49 -12.43 9.23 -2.02
C LYS A 49 -12.67 8.38 -3.25
N GLY A 50 -13.25 7.23 -3.08
CA GLY A 50 -13.48 6.24 -4.12
C GLY A 50 -12.66 4.99 -3.82
N ASP A 51 -12.81 3.97 -4.64
CA ASP A 51 -12.13 2.70 -4.49
C ASP A 51 -10.80 2.77 -5.27
N ASP A 52 -9.73 3.16 -4.58
CA ASP A 52 -8.44 3.46 -5.19
C ASP A 52 -7.55 2.21 -5.33
N ILE A 53 -6.77 2.13 -6.39
CA ILE A 53 -5.71 1.13 -6.58
C ILE A 53 -4.36 1.81 -6.45
N ILE A 54 -3.57 1.42 -5.45
CA ILE A 54 -2.32 2.07 -5.10
C ILE A 54 -1.15 1.09 -5.19
N SER A 55 -0.28 1.28 -6.19
CA SER A 55 1.02 0.62 -6.30
C SER A 55 2.12 1.58 -5.89
N SER A 56 2.78 1.30 -4.77
CA SER A 56 3.80 2.20 -4.21
C SER A 56 5.19 2.03 -4.83
N GLY A 57 5.38 0.99 -5.65
CA GLY A 57 6.67 0.73 -6.27
C GLY A 57 7.78 0.39 -5.27
N THR A 58 9.01 0.78 -5.57
CA THR A 58 10.18 0.47 -4.73
C THR A 58 10.58 1.66 -3.85
N GLY A 59 11.01 1.37 -2.62
CA GLY A 59 11.44 2.38 -1.65
C GLY A 59 10.71 2.26 -0.31
N LYS A 60 10.76 3.33 0.48
CA LYS A 60 10.07 3.37 1.77
C LYS A 60 8.91 4.35 1.69
N ASP A 61 7.73 3.81 1.42
CA ASP A 61 6.57 4.60 1.06
C ASP A 61 5.59 4.76 2.22
N LYS A 62 4.73 5.75 2.09
CA LYS A 62 3.57 5.93 2.97
C LYS A 62 2.34 6.12 2.13
N ALA A 63 1.36 5.25 2.31
CA ALA A 63 0.10 5.28 1.59
C ALA A 63 -1.07 5.49 2.55
N TRP A 64 -2.01 6.28 2.11
CA TRP A 64 -3.36 6.45 2.64
C TRP A 64 -4.31 6.13 1.50
N GLY A 65 -5.20 5.17 1.71
CA GLY A 65 -6.31 4.89 0.81
C GLY A 65 -7.32 6.02 0.88
N GLY A 66 -7.93 6.19 2.00
CA GLY A 66 -8.89 7.26 2.25
C GLY A 66 -10.27 6.72 2.53
N LYS A 67 -11.25 7.11 1.74
CA LYS A 67 -12.62 6.63 1.87
C LYS A 67 -12.96 5.75 0.66
N GLY A 68 -13.44 4.57 0.91
CA GLY A 68 -13.80 3.56 -0.08
C GLY A 68 -13.15 2.22 0.23
N ASN A 69 -13.19 1.31 -0.71
CA ASN A 69 -12.54 0.00 -0.57
C ASN A 69 -11.24 0.01 -1.39
N ASP A 70 -10.16 0.36 -0.72
CA ASP A 70 -8.89 0.60 -1.39
C ASP A 70 -8.07 -0.70 -1.58
N THR A 71 -7.28 -0.74 -2.63
CA THR A 71 -6.39 -1.86 -2.93
C THR A 71 -4.93 -1.39 -2.93
N PHE A 72 -4.14 -1.91 -2.00
CA PHE A 72 -2.70 -1.65 -1.91
C PHE A 72 -1.92 -2.79 -2.53
N ILE A 73 -1.15 -2.51 -3.59
CA ILE A 73 -0.33 -3.50 -4.28
C ILE A 73 1.09 -3.42 -3.74
N THR A 74 1.58 -4.54 -3.19
CA THR A 74 2.92 -4.64 -2.58
C THR A 74 3.92 -5.39 -3.45
N GLU A 75 3.65 -5.52 -4.72
CA GLU A 75 4.60 -6.10 -5.68
C GLU A 75 5.76 -5.13 -5.94
N ASN A 76 6.64 -5.04 -4.98
CA ASN A 76 7.76 -4.13 -5.05
C ASN A 76 9.00 -4.92 -5.44
N GLY A 77 9.27 -4.99 -6.74
CA GLY A 77 10.56 -5.31 -7.28
C GLY A 77 10.88 -6.75 -7.64
N SER A 78 12.06 -6.91 -8.19
CA SER A 78 12.63 -8.16 -8.67
C SER A 78 12.94 -9.11 -7.50
N PRO A 79 12.70 -10.42 -7.63
CA PRO A 79 13.01 -11.40 -6.58
C PRO A 79 14.49 -11.46 -6.17
N ASN A 80 15.35 -10.69 -6.82
CA ASN A 80 16.80 -10.67 -6.64
C ASN A 80 17.35 -9.41 -5.95
N ASN A 81 16.50 -8.49 -5.48
CA ASN A 81 16.97 -7.26 -4.83
C ASN A 81 16.34 -7.09 -3.43
N PRO A 82 17.04 -7.49 -2.35
CA PRO A 82 16.54 -7.39 -0.97
C PRO A 82 16.44 -5.94 -0.42
N LYS A 83 16.84 -4.94 -1.20
CA LYS A 83 16.83 -3.53 -0.78
C LYS A 83 15.57 -2.75 -1.20
N GLU A 84 14.53 -3.43 -1.63
CA GLU A 84 13.40 -2.82 -2.35
C GLU A 84 12.45 -1.97 -1.51
N GLY A 85 12.56 -2.02 -0.20
CA GLY A 85 11.73 -1.19 0.65
C GLY A 85 10.38 -1.83 1.01
N TYR A 86 9.46 -1.00 1.50
CA TYR A 86 8.13 -1.45 1.92
C TYR A 86 7.15 -0.27 1.91
N VAL A 87 5.87 -0.56 1.75
CA VAL A 87 4.83 0.43 1.96
C VAL A 87 4.34 0.43 3.41
N LYS A 88 4.19 1.61 3.99
CA LYS A 88 3.48 1.80 5.26
C LYS A 88 2.07 2.29 4.97
N ILE A 89 1.08 1.43 5.18
CA ILE A 89 -0.33 1.75 5.05
C ILE A 89 -0.79 2.38 6.35
N MET A 90 -1.39 3.56 6.25
CA MET A 90 -1.60 4.45 7.37
C MET A 90 -3.03 4.45 7.90
N ASP A 91 -3.99 4.00 7.09
CA ASP A 91 -5.43 4.06 7.36
C ASP A 91 -6.19 2.85 6.77
N PHE A 92 -5.65 1.65 6.94
CA PHE A 92 -6.27 0.41 6.47
C PHE A 92 -7.59 0.17 7.20
N GLU A 93 -8.69 0.09 6.45
CA GLU A 93 -10.05 0.00 6.98
C GLU A 93 -10.78 -1.25 6.46
N ILE A 94 -11.98 -1.53 7.02
CA ILE A 94 -12.83 -2.62 6.54
C ILE A 94 -13.24 -2.34 5.09
N GLY A 95 -13.01 -3.31 4.22
CA GLY A 95 -13.22 -3.19 2.77
C GLY A 95 -11.92 -3.06 1.99
N ASP A 96 -10.86 -2.59 2.63
CA ASP A 96 -9.54 -2.50 2.01
C ASP A 96 -8.90 -3.86 1.78
N LYS A 97 -7.96 -3.91 0.83
CA LYS A 97 -7.22 -5.11 0.44
C LYS A 97 -5.74 -4.79 0.27
N ILE A 98 -4.91 -5.78 0.62
CA ILE A 98 -3.51 -5.76 0.23
C ILE A 98 -3.28 -6.91 -0.73
N GLU A 99 -2.91 -6.60 -1.96
CA GLU A 99 -2.45 -7.58 -2.93
C GLU A 99 -0.94 -7.79 -2.80
N PHE A 100 -0.51 -9.04 -2.78
CA PHE A 100 0.89 -9.41 -2.69
C PHE A 100 1.26 -10.47 -3.73
N CYS A 101 2.50 -10.44 -4.19
CA CYS A 101 3.02 -11.46 -5.10
C CYS A 101 2.92 -12.86 -4.47
N GLY A 102 2.17 -13.74 -5.12
CA GLY A 102 1.78 -15.03 -4.59
C GLY A 102 2.91 -16.02 -4.42
N CYS A 103 3.46 -16.05 -3.22
CA CYS A 103 4.33 -17.13 -2.77
C CYS A 103 3.85 -17.57 -1.40
N ALA A 104 3.83 -18.86 -1.17
CA ALA A 104 3.34 -19.54 0.03
C ALA A 104 4.09 -19.21 1.35
N SER A 105 4.91 -18.16 1.37
CA SER A 105 5.75 -17.78 2.51
C SER A 105 5.45 -16.38 3.08
N ALA A 106 4.31 -15.78 2.71
CA ALA A 106 3.89 -14.53 3.33
C ALA A 106 3.39 -14.79 4.76
N MET A 107 3.79 -13.95 5.70
CA MET A 107 3.40 -14.04 7.11
C MET A 107 2.99 -12.67 7.63
N LEU A 108 1.99 -12.67 8.51
CA LEU A 108 1.59 -11.50 9.29
C LEU A 108 2.17 -11.62 10.70
N GLU A 109 2.77 -10.57 11.19
CA GLU A 109 3.37 -10.51 12.52
C GLU A 109 2.95 -9.23 13.24
N GLN A 110 2.40 -9.38 14.44
CA GLN A 110 2.10 -8.24 15.30
C GLN A 110 3.38 -7.67 15.89
N ARG A 111 3.62 -6.37 15.67
CA ARG A 111 4.73 -5.64 16.32
C ARG A 111 4.21 -4.32 16.92
N GLY A 112 3.91 -4.35 18.21
CA GLY A 112 3.25 -3.24 18.89
C GLY A 112 1.86 -2.99 18.32
N LYS A 113 1.58 -1.76 17.86
CA LYS A 113 0.30 -1.35 17.28
C LYS A 113 0.27 -1.49 15.74
N ASN A 114 1.13 -2.29 15.15
CA ASN A 114 1.18 -2.45 13.71
C ASN A 114 1.30 -3.92 13.35
N VAL A 115 0.72 -4.30 12.21
CA VAL A 115 0.93 -5.61 11.59
C VAL A 115 1.96 -5.49 10.47
N TRP A 116 2.90 -6.39 10.45
CA TRP A 116 3.96 -6.47 9.46
C TRP A 116 3.71 -7.64 8.53
N LEU A 117 3.60 -7.36 7.23
CA LEU A 117 3.61 -8.37 6.19
C LEU A 117 5.06 -8.62 5.81
N THR A 118 5.51 -9.85 6.02
CA THR A 118 6.86 -10.29 5.66
C THR A 118 6.81 -11.42 4.66
N LYS A 119 7.85 -11.53 3.83
CA LYS A 119 8.02 -12.59 2.86
C LYS A 119 9.49 -12.93 2.69
N GLY A 120 9.87 -14.18 2.98
CA GLY A 120 11.27 -14.61 2.91
C GLY A 120 12.21 -13.81 3.82
N GLY A 121 11.70 -13.26 4.93
CA GLY A 121 12.44 -12.40 5.84
C GLY A 121 12.39 -10.89 5.49
N ASP A 122 11.93 -10.53 4.30
CA ASP A 122 11.80 -9.13 3.87
C ASP A 122 10.45 -8.53 4.27
N ILE A 123 10.45 -7.27 4.69
CA ILE A 123 9.24 -6.53 4.97
C ILE A 123 8.65 -6.04 3.64
N LYS A 124 7.39 -6.34 3.39
CA LYS A 124 6.64 -5.89 2.19
C LYS A 124 5.65 -4.77 2.50
N ALA A 125 4.95 -4.90 3.63
CA ALA A 125 4.07 -3.84 4.10
C ALA A 125 4.10 -3.72 5.63
N VAL A 126 3.74 -2.54 6.12
CA VAL A 126 3.45 -2.29 7.53
C VAL A 126 2.07 -1.65 7.61
N VAL A 127 1.11 -2.36 8.17
CA VAL A 127 -0.26 -1.88 8.37
C VAL A 127 -0.35 -1.26 9.76
N LYS A 128 -0.75 0.00 9.83
CA LYS A 128 -0.74 0.76 11.06
C LYS A 128 -2.09 0.71 11.77
N GLY A 129 -2.05 0.44 13.08
CA GLY A 129 -3.23 0.59 13.94
C GLY A 129 -4.26 -0.51 13.83
N VAL A 130 -3.87 -1.69 13.31
CA VAL A 130 -4.72 -2.89 13.25
C VAL A 130 -4.09 -4.01 14.07
N ASP A 131 -4.89 -4.95 14.51
CA ASP A 131 -4.43 -6.17 15.17
C ASP A 131 -4.36 -7.31 14.16
N VAL A 132 -3.39 -8.23 14.36
CA VAL A 132 -3.18 -9.34 13.42
C VAL A 132 -4.38 -10.28 13.36
N GLU A 133 -5.14 -10.37 14.44
CA GLU A 133 -6.34 -11.19 14.53
C GLU A 133 -7.49 -10.67 13.66
N ASP A 134 -7.46 -9.37 13.34
CA ASP A 134 -8.43 -8.73 12.45
C ASP A 134 -8.14 -8.97 10.96
N LEU A 135 -6.99 -9.58 10.63
CA LEU A 135 -6.54 -9.76 9.27
C LEU A 135 -6.50 -11.24 8.86
N LYS A 136 -6.92 -11.51 7.64
CA LYS A 136 -6.88 -12.83 7.01
C LYS A 136 -6.01 -12.80 5.76
N ILE A 137 -5.13 -13.80 5.64
CA ILE A 137 -4.41 -14.06 4.39
C ILE A 137 -5.18 -15.07 3.55
N ASP A 138 -5.54 -14.69 2.35
CA ASP A 138 -6.03 -15.59 1.30
C ASP A 138 -4.89 -15.88 0.32
N TYR A 139 -4.27 -17.02 0.46
CA TYR A 139 -3.16 -17.44 -0.41
C TYR A 139 -3.61 -17.77 -1.84
N GLY A 140 -4.87 -18.18 -2.01
CA GLY A 140 -5.43 -18.48 -3.33
C GLY A 140 -5.58 -17.21 -4.18
N ASN A 141 -6.13 -16.17 -3.59
CA ASN A 141 -6.34 -14.88 -4.23
C ASN A 141 -5.17 -13.91 -4.00
N LYS A 142 -4.17 -14.28 -3.22
CA LYS A 142 -2.98 -13.47 -2.90
C LYS A 142 -3.32 -12.14 -2.24
N MET A 143 -4.28 -12.16 -1.34
CA MET A 143 -4.82 -10.97 -0.70
C MET A 143 -4.81 -11.06 0.82
N ILE A 144 -4.70 -9.89 1.46
CA ILE A 144 -4.96 -9.70 2.88
C ILE A 144 -6.17 -8.78 3.00
N THR A 145 -7.13 -9.20 3.80
CA THR A 145 -8.36 -8.46 4.07
C THR A 145 -8.67 -8.49 5.56
N PHE A 146 -9.58 -7.65 6.01
CA PHE A 146 -10.17 -7.83 7.34
C PHE A 146 -10.96 -9.15 7.42
N VAL A 147 -10.93 -9.78 8.57
CA VAL A 147 -11.83 -10.88 8.90
C VAL A 147 -13.24 -10.28 8.97
N ALA A 148 -14.17 -10.81 8.17
CA ALA A 148 -15.56 -10.41 8.31
C ALA A 148 -16.01 -10.76 9.73
N ASP A 149 -16.61 -9.81 10.45
CA ASP A 149 -17.18 -10.07 11.76
C ASP A 149 -18.24 -11.17 11.64
N PRO A 150 -18.06 -12.35 12.25
CA PRO A 150 -19.02 -13.43 12.15
C PRO A 150 -20.34 -13.13 12.88
N LEU A 151 -20.44 -11.97 13.54
CA LEU A 151 -21.60 -11.51 14.29
C LEU A 151 -22.28 -10.27 13.69
N ALA A 152 -21.81 -9.81 12.52
CA ALA A 152 -22.43 -8.68 11.81
C ALA A 152 -23.56 -9.13 10.88
#